data_b04f6902b1c67bb8d0f8e03ac6dd77e8
#
_entry.id   b04f6902b1c67bb8d0f8e03ac6dd77e8
#
_cell.length_a   1.000
_cell.length_b   1.000
_cell.length_c   1.000
_cell.angle_alpha   90.00
_cell.angle_beta   90.00
_cell.angle_gamma   90.00
#
_symmetry.space_group_name_H-M   'P 1'
#
loop_
_entity.id
_entity.type
_entity.pdbx_description
1 polymer ?
#
loop_
_entity_poly.entity_id
_entity_poly.type
_entity_poly.pdbx_seq_one_letter_code
_entity_poly.pdbx_strand_id
1 'polypeptide(L)'
;MAEREAWSGAEVGGFMRPVAKMFASAASAVPKHGSAVAYFGPDLDDSVVRRRVSQWRQAGFKVLPLAFSRTAAAKPAPEQFVNLGHVMPLSRARRVMPLVLAGCRVLVRRRALAGVELFIARNLDIALLALFARWVSGSSAPLIYEVLDINQSCTEPGWRGAFFRWIERRVLASTALLVVSSPYFATDYYEGLLHYRRHWFLFENKMPKSIGPPPLRQSVPIATRDPKRRWVIGLFGYLDDEESWQILRGLAEALPDKVTIYVRGAPYTNFDMGRFLADVERLENVSYGGPYRNPEEIAQVYGAVDIVWSMDFNSPNSNSKWLLTNGLYEAAYFGKPVLGLRSTAVGQVLESWGSGWCLDQPVETAVIDFIRQLTLEQYEARCEELARLSPDLFVETDEIERIWLILRGQEARRETPAAPQQLQAM
;
A
#
# COMPACT_ATOMS: atom_id res chain seq x y z
N MET A 1 -45.91 -16.72 18.13
CA MET A 1 -46.25 -16.74 16.66
C MET A 1 -45.72 -15.44 16.08
N ALA A 2 -44.60 -15.52 15.40
CA ALA A 2 -44.04 -14.45 14.58
C ALA A 2 -43.42 -15.14 13.36
N GLU A 3 -43.97 -14.82 12.22
CA GLU A 3 -43.65 -15.39 10.92
C GLU A 3 -42.24 -15.02 10.50
N ARG A 4 -41.45 -16.02 10.10
CA ARG A 4 -40.21 -15.86 9.36
C ARG A 4 -40.55 -15.75 7.89
N GLU A 5 -40.46 -14.60 7.29
CA GLU A 5 -40.42 -14.46 5.85
C GLU A 5 -39.09 -14.94 5.29
N ALA A 6 -39.13 -15.98 4.51
CA ALA A 6 -38.02 -16.51 3.76
C ALA A 6 -37.81 -15.65 2.50
N TRP A 7 -36.66 -15.00 2.40
CA TRP A 7 -36.25 -14.35 1.16
C TRP A 7 -35.88 -15.38 0.10
N SER A 8 -36.66 -15.43 -0.97
CA SER A 8 -36.44 -16.33 -2.12
C SER A 8 -35.32 -15.76 -3.00
N GLY A 9 -34.34 -16.61 -3.34
CA GLY A 9 -33.15 -16.32 -4.13
C GLY A 9 -33.34 -16.03 -5.61
N ALA A 10 -34.46 -15.42 -6.02
CA ALA A 10 -34.78 -15.20 -7.44
C ALA A 10 -34.44 -13.79 -7.98
N GLU A 11 -34.09 -12.81 -7.14
CA GLU A 11 -33.85 -11.43 -7.60
C GLU A 11 -32.40 -11.04 -7.87
N VAL A 12 -31.43 -11.91 -7.54
CA VAL A 12 -29.99 -11.61 -7.77
C VAL A 12 -29.57 -11.86 -9.23
N GLY A 13 -30.34 -12.61 -9.99
CA GLY A 13 -30.03 -12.94 -11.40
C GLY A 13 -30.31 -11.83 -12.43
N GLY A 14 -31.08 -10.79 -12.06
CA GLY A 14 -31.50 -9.71 -12.97
C GLY A 14 -30.49 -8.58 -13.15
N PHE A 15 -29.61 -8.37 -12.18
CA PHE A 15 -28.67 -7.24 -12.18
C PHE A 15 -27.36 -7.51 -12.91
N MET A 16 -26.98 -8.78 -13.11
CA MET A 16 -25.70 -9.14 -13.76
C MET A 16 -25.71 -9.13 -15.28
N ARG A 17 -26.87 -9.19 -15.93
CA ARG A 17 -26.96 -9.21 -17.42
C ARG A 17 -26.67 -7.86 -18.12
N PRO A 18 -26.96 -6.67 -17.55
CA PRO A 18 -26.55 -5.41 -18.17
C PRO A 18 -25.05 -5.15 -18.07
N VAL A 19 -24.38 -5.61 -16.99
CA VAL A 19 -22.96 -5.39 -16.74
C VAL A 19 -22.09 -6.17 -17.73
N ALA A 20 -22.40 -7.43 -18.01
CA ALA A 20 -21.64 -8.24 -18.98
C ALA A 20 -21.73 -7.70 -20.42
N LYS A 21 -22.84 -7.05 -20.82
CA LYS A 21 -22.95 -6.40 -22.13
C LYS A 21 -22.21 -5.07 -22.23
N MET A 22 -22.02 -4.35 -21.12
CA MET A 22 -21.17 -3.14 -21.07
C MET A 22 -19.69 -3.48 -21.23
N PHE A 23 -19.22 -4.59 -20.66
CA PHE A 23 -17.83 -5.05 -20.81
C PHE A 23 -17.48 -5.51 -22.23
N ALA A 24 -18.43 -6.04 -23.00
CA ALA A 24 -18.21 -6.39 -24.41
C ALA A 24 -18.02 -5.17 -25.33
N SER A 25 -18.52 -3.98 -24.93
CA SER A 25 -18.31 -2.70 -25.65
C SER A 25 -16.99 -1.99 -25.28
N ALA A 26 -16.42 -2.27 -24.09
CA ALA A 26 -15.16 -1.68 -23.64
C ALA A 26 -13.91 -2.29 -24.29
N ALA A 27 -14.04 -3.43 -24.95
CA ALA A 27 -12.93 -4.10 -25.65
C ALA A 27 -12.34 -3.30 -26.82
N SER A 28 -12.92 -2.15 -27.20
CA SER A 28 -12.41 -1.27 -28.26
C SER A 28 -11.57 -0.08 -27.74
N ALA A 29 -11.44 0.10 -26.43
CA ALA A 29 -10.71 1.21 -25.80
C ALA A 29 -9.36 0.78 -25.19
N VAL A 30 -8.78 -0.32 -25.69
CA VAL A 30 -7.39 -0.69 -25.38
C VAL A 30 -6.50 0.52 -25.69
N PRO A 31 -5.59 0.95 -24.78
CA PRO A 31 -4.64 2.01 -25.08
C PRO A 31 -4.00 1.69 -26.42
N LYS A 32 -3.88 2.69 -27.33
CA LYS A 32 -3.07 2.50 -28.54
C LYS A 32 -1.72 2.00 -28.04
N HIS A 33 -1.36 0.77 -28.39
CA HIS A 33 -0.09 0.18 -27.98
C HIS A 33 1.03 1.20 -28.21
N GLY A 34 1.62 1.68 -27.11
CA GLY A 34 2.74 2.59 -27.13
C GLY A 34 2.51 4.01 -26.62
N SER A 35 1.36 4.35 -26.02
CA SER A 35 1.20 5.66 -25.36
C SER A 35 2.28 5.89 -24.30
N ALA A 36 2.93 7.06 -24.34
CA ALA A 36 4.07 7.38 -23.49
C ALA A 36 3.62 7.97 -22.15
N VAL A 37 4.08 7.37 -21.04
CA VAL A 37 3.82 7.79 -19.67
C VAL A 37 5.12 8.17 -18.98
N ALA A 38 5.19 9.37 -18.38
CA ALA A 38 6.27 9.76 -17.49
C ALA A 38 5.86 9.50 -16.04
N TYR A 39 6.51 8.54 -15.37
CA TYR A 39 6.26 8.18 -13.99
C TYR A 39 7.35 8.77 -13.08
N PHE A 40 6.97 9.72 -12.23
CA PHE A 40 7.84 10.37 -11.27
C PHE A 40 7.69 9.71 -9.90
N GLY A 41 8.74 9.05 -9.42
CA GLY A 41 8.78 8.34 -8.14
C GLY A 41 9.79 8.89 -7.15
N PRO A 42 9.58 8.65 -5.82
CA PRO A 42 10.49 9.12 -4.78
C PRO A 42 11.80 8.33 -4.70
N ASP A 43 11.81 7.06 -5.12
CA ASP A 43 12.94 6.16 -4.97
C ASP A 43 12.95 5.07 -6.06
N LEU A 44 14.14 4.84 -6.66
CA LEU A 44 14.34 3.77 -7.65
C LEU A 44 14.26 2.38 -7.04
N ASP A 45 14.63 2.25 -5.76
CA ASP A 45 14.69 0.96 -5.06
C ASP A 45 13.38 0.62 -4.33
N ASP A 46 12.42 1.55 -4.29
CA ASP A 46 11.10 1.31 -3.72
C ASP A 46 10.34 0.24 -4.51
N SER A 47 9.98 -0.85 -3.84
CA SER A 47 9.27 -1.99 -4.44
C SER A 47 7.91 -1.58 -5.03
N VAL A 48 7.23 -0.61 -4.42
CA VAL A 48 5.93 -0.12 -4.90
C VAL A 48 6.10 0.73 -6.16
N VAL A 49 7.15 1.57 -6.26
CA VAL A 49 7.48 2.32 -7.48
C VAL A 49 7.75 1.35 -8.64
N ARG A 50 8.56 0.32 -8.39
CA ARG A 50 8.86 -0.71 -9.40
C ARG A 50 7.61 -1.47 -9.83
N ARG A 51 6.77 -1.85 -8.87
CA ARG A 51 5.49 -2.51 -9.12
C ARG A 51 4.58 -1.64 -9.99
N ARG A 52 4.36 -0.37 -9.65
CA ARG A 52 3.54 0.56 -10.45
C ARG A 52 4.07 0.73 -11.87
N VAL A 53 5.37 0.92 -12.04
CA VAL A 53 6.00 1.01 -13.38
C VAL A 53 5.77 -0.27 -14.18
N SER A 54 5.92 -1.45 -13.55
CA SER A 54 5.67 -2.74 -14.18
C SER A 54 4.20 -2.90 -14.60
N GLN A 55 3.26 -2.52 -13.72
CA GLN A 55 1.82 -2.59 -13.98
C GLN A 55 1.43 -1.74 -15.20
N TRP A 56 1.90 -0.48 -15.28
CA TRP A 56 1.66 0.38 -16.44
C TRP A 56 2.28 -0.19 -17.74
N ARG A 57 3.46 -0.82 -17.66
CA ARG A 57 4.07 -1.49 -18.82
C ARG A 57 3.29 -2.71 -19.28
N GLN A 58 2.80 -3.53 -18.32
CA GLN A 58 1.96 -4.70 -18.62
C GLN A 58 0.63 -4.31 -19.26
N ALA A 59 0.08 -3.15 -18.90
CA ALA A 59 -1.10 -2.57 -19.54
C ALA A 59 -0.79 -1.96 -20.95
N GLY A 60 0.44 -2.14 -21.50
CA GLY A 60 0.79 -1.74 -22.86
C GLY A 60 1.35 -0.32 -23.02
N PHE A 61 1.64 0.39 -21.93
CA PHE A 61 2.21 1.73 -21.98
C PHE A 61 3.74 1.74 -22.09
N LYS A 62 4.28 2.72 -22.81
CA LYS A 62 5.72 3.03 -22.78
C LYS A 62 6.02 3.91 -21.59
N VAL A 63 6.50 3.34 -20.50
CA VAL A 63 6.78 4.08 -19.28
C VAL A 63 8.22 4.57 -19.26
N LEU A 64 8.38 5.90 -19.10
CA LEU A 64 9.64 6.58 -18.77
C LEU A 64 9.63 6.85 -17.26
N PRO A 65 10.30 6.02 -16.45
CA PRO A 65 10.34 6.24 -15.01
C PRO A 65 11.49 7.19 -14.66
N LEU A 66 11.15 8.22 -13.87
CA LEU A 66 12.09 9.21 -13.35
C LEU A 66 12.00 9.16 -11.83
N ALA A 67 13.07 8.76 -11.13
CA ALA A 67 13.06 8.67 -9.68
C ALA A 67 14.42 8.99 -9.07
N PHE A 68 14.43 9.28 -7.78
CA PHE A 68 15.65 9.47 -7.01
C PHE A 68 16.26 8.12 -6.60
N SER A 69 17.53 8.14 -6.17
CA SER A 69 18.18 7.00 -5.53
C SER A 69 18.49 7.34 -4.07
N ARG A 70 18.26 6.42 -3.15
CA ARG A 70 18.62 6.57 -1.74
C ARG A 70 19.98 5.98 -1.41
N THR A 71 20.47 5.05 -2.21
CA THR A 71 21.78 4.42 -2.00
C THR A 71 22.88 5.21 -2.71
N ALA A 72 23.94 5.59 -1.96
CA ALA A 72 25.12 6.26 -2.52
C ALA A 72 25.96 5.32 -3.40
N ALA A 73 25.94 4.01 -3.14
CA ALA A 73 26.50 3.02 -4.02
C ALA A 73 25.60 2.92 -5.24
N ALA A 74 26.05 3.49 -6.35
CA ALA A 74 25.38 3.38 -7.63
C ALA A 74 25.30 1.92 -8.05
N LYS A 75 24.29 1.20 -7.54
CA LYS A 75 23.76 0.10 -8.33
C LYS A 75 23.36 0.74 -9.65
N PRO A 76 23.83 0.23 -10.80
CA PRO A 76 23.40 0.75 -12.07
C PRO A 76 21.88 0.81 -12.02
N ALA A 77 21.32 2.02 -12.26
CA ALA A 77 19.88 2.16 -12.36
C ALA A 77 19.42 1.07 -13.35
N PRO A 78 18.35 0.33 -13.04
CA PRO A 78 17.82 -0.61 -14.00
C PRO A 78 17.77 0.10 -15.36
N GLU A 79 18.24 -0.50 -16.43
CA GLU A 79 18.55 0.11 -17.74
C GLU A 79 17.48 1.05 -18.31
N GLN A 80 16.33 1.11 -17.68
CA GLN A 80 15.14 1.83 -18.10
C GLN A 80 14.72 2.97 -17.17
N PHE A 81 15.49 3.33 -16.12
CA PHE A 81 15.15 4.42 -15.19
C PHE A 81 16.03 5.64 -15.38
N VAL A 82 15.42 6.82 -15.34
CA VAL A 82 16.14 8.09 -15.28
C VAL A 82 16.40 8.45 -13.83
N ASN A 83 17.65 8.42 -13.40
CA ASN A 83 18.04 8.86 -12.07
C ASN A 83 17.96 10.39 -11.96
N LEU A 84 17.06 10.89 -11.09
CA LEU A 84 16.88 12.29 -10.78
C LEU A 84 17.91 12.84 -9.79
N GLY A 85 18.71 11.97 -9.19
CA GLY A 85 19.75 12.32 -8.22
C GLY A 85 19.68 11.48 -6.98
N HIS A 86 20.57 11.81 -6.05
CA HIS A 86 20.64 11.14 -4.75
C HIS A 86 19.88 11.95 -3.70
N VAL A 87 18.97 11.31 -2.98
CA VAL A 87 18.24 11.89 -1.86
C VAL A 87 18.47 11.03 -0.63
N MET A 88 19.24 11.54 0.31
CA MET A 88 19.32 10.95 1.63
C MET A 88 17.97 11.16 2.35
N PRO A 89 17.48 10.19 3.14
CA PRO A 89 16.25 10.34 3.93
C PRO A 89 16.46 11.28 5.14
N LEU A 90 17.18 12.37 4.94
CA LEU A 90 17.56 13.36 5.96
C LEU A 90 16.58 14.54 5.98
N SER A 91 16.74 15.42 6.96
CA SER A 91 15.89 16.56 7.27
C SER A 91 15.32 17.29 6.05
N ARG A 92 14.10 17.79 6.16
CA ARG A 92 13.32 18.48 5.10
C ARG A 92 14.09 19.57 4.36
N ALA A 93 14.95 20.33 5.06
CA ALA A 93 15.77 21.38 4.47
C ALA A 93 16.83 20.82 3.49
N ARG A 94 17.35 19.62 3.72
CA ARG A 94 18.34 18.97 2.85
C ARG A 94 17.73 18.36 1.59
N ARG A 95 16.39 18.28 1.47
CA ARG A 95 15.70 17.82 0.25
C ARG A 95 15.59 18.89 -0.82
N VAL A 96 15.71 20.17 -0.49
CA VAL A 96 15.54 21.28 -1.45
C VAL A 96 16.60 21.22 -2.55
N MET A 97 17.87 21.08 -2.19
CA MET A 97 18.96 21.04 -3.18
C MET A 97 18.84 19.87 -4.17
N PRO A 98 18.61 18.62 -3.73
CA PRO A 98 18.31 17.52 -4.65
C PRO A 98 17.14 17.78 -5.59
N LEU A 99 16.06 18.42 -5.13
CA LEU A 99 14.92 18.78 -5.98
C LEU A 99 15.30 19.83 -7.04
N VAL A 100 16.08 20.84 -6.69
CA VAL A 100 16.60 21.84 -7.64
C VAL A 100 17.47 21.17 -8.71
N LEU A 101 18.38 20.29 -8.31
CA LEU A 101 19.24 19.55 -9.23
C LEU A 101 18.42 18.60 -10.12
N ALA A 102 17.37 17.99 -9.58
CA ALA A 102 16.43 17.19 -10.37
C ALA A 102 15.70 18.06 -11.39
N GLY A 103 15.31 19.28 -11.04
CA GLY A 103 14.74 20.26 -11.97
C GLY A 103 15.67 20.55 -13.14
N CYS A 104 16.99 20.73 -12.90
CA CYS A 104 17.97 20.87 -13.97
C CYS A 104 18.04 19.63 -14.87
N ARG A 105 18.02 18.42 -14.31
CA ARG A 105 18.00 17.17 -15.07
C ARG A 105 16.74 17.01 -15.92
N VAL A 106 15.60 17.41 -15.38
CA VAL A 106 14.31 17.45 -16.11
C VAL A 106 14.39 18.45 -17.26
N LEU A 107 14.96 19.63 -17.05
CA LEU A 107 15.13 20.67 -18.09
C LEU A 107 15.95 20.16 -19.27
N VAL A 108 17.04 19.43 -19.01
CA VAL A 108 17.85 18.80 -20.07
C VAL A 108 17.03 17.80 -20.89
N ARG A 109 16.07 17.11 -20.27
CA ARG A 109 15.21 16.10 -20.89
C ARG A 109 13.88 16.62 -21.41
N ARG A 110 13.63 17.92 -21.39
CA ARG A 110 12.34 18.51 -21.77
C ARG A 110 11.80 18.05 -23.13
N ARG A 111 12.71 17.81 -24.10
CA ARG A 111 12.29 17.32 -25.43
C ARG A 111 11.73 15.90 -25.39
N ALA A 112 12.30 15.01 -24.58
CA ALA A 112 11.77 13.66 -24.40
C ALA A 112 10.42 13.66 -23.67
N LEU A 113 10.20 14.65 -22.79
CA LEU A 113 8.96 14.82 -22.06
C LEU A 113 7.85 15.51 -22.86
N ALA A 114 8.19 16.20 -23.96
CA ALA A 114 7.20 16.88 -24.79
C ALA A 114 6.24 15.90 -25.50
N GLY A 115 6.69 14.67 -25.79
CA GLY A 115 5.87 13.62 -26.43
C GLY A 115 5.11 12.72 -25.46
N VAL A 116 5.11 13.03 -24.15
CA VAL A 116 4.42 12.24 -23.12
C VAL A 116 2.93 12.55 -23.13
N GLU A 117 2.10 11.50 -23.08
CA GLU A 117 0.63 11.60 -23.07
C GLU A 117 0.05 11.63 -21.65
N LEU A 118 0.81 11.20 -20.65
CA LEU A 118 0.39 11.16 -19.26
C LEU A 118 1.58 11.36 -18.32
N PHE A 119 1.45 12.26 -17.35
CA PHE A 119 2.35 12.40 -16.22
C PHE A 119 1.74 11.74 -14.98
N ILE A 120 2.52 10.96 -14.24
CA ILE A 120 2.15 10.38 -12.96
C ILE A 120 3.20 10.81 -11.95
N ALA A 121 2.78 11.33 -10.82
CA ALA A 121 3.68 11.77 -9.76
C ALA A 121 3.22 11.27 -8.40
N ARG A 122 4.15 10.62 -7.69
CA ARG A 122 3.92 10.07 -6.36
C ARG A 122 4.50 11.02 -5.30
N ASN A 123 3.69 11.39 -4.32
CA ASN A 123 3.99 12.34 -3.25
C ASN A 123 4.05 13.82 -3.70
N LEU A 124 3.91 14.73 -2.73
CA LEU A 124 3.74 16.16 -2.97
C LEU A 124 4.95 16.84 -3.63
N ASP A 125 6.15 16.56 -3.14
CA ASP A 125 7.41 17.12 -3.66
C ASP A 125 7.69 16.67 -5.10
N ILE A 126 7.41 15.41 -5.37
CA ILE A 126 7.53 14.82 -6.71
C ILE A 126 6.46 15.35 -7.68
N ALA A 127 5.25 15.63 -7.17
CA ALA A 127 4.19 16.25 -7.96
C ALA A 127 4.56 17.67 -8.40
N LEU A 128 5.22 18.44 -7.54
CA LEU A 128 5.76 19.76 -7.92
C LEU A 128 6.82 19.64 -9.03
N LEU A 129 7.70 18.64 -8.95
CA LEU A 129 8.69 18.38 -9.98
C LEU A 129 8.06 17.96 -11.31
N ALA A 130 7.00 17.13 -11.28
CA ALA A 130 6.26 16.72 -12.46
C ALA A 130 5.50 17.89 -13.10
N LEU A 131 4.93 18.80 -12.30
CA LEU A 131 4.33 20.04 -12.80
C LEU A 131 5.37 20.93 -13.48
N PHE A 132 6.55 21.07 -12.89
CA PHE A 132 7.68 21.77 -13.52
C PHE A 132 8.08 21.08 -14.83
N ALA A 133 8.19 19.75 -14.85
CA ALA A 133 8.52 18.97 -16.05
C ALA A 133 7.51 19.21 -17.19
N ARG A 134 6.22 19.19 -16.87
CA ARG A 134 5.12 19.47 -17.80
C ARG A 134 5.23 20.90 -18.36
N TRP A 135 5.52 21.88 -17.52
CA TRP A 135 5.68 23.27 -17.92
C TRP A 135 6.87 23.47 -18.86
N VAL A 136 8.09 23.00 -18.49
CA VAL A 136 9.30 23.22 -19.29
C VAL A 136 9.32 22.42 -20.60
N SER A 137 8.56 21.33 -20.69
CA SER A 137 8.38 20.55 -21.91
C SER A 137 7.31 21.12 -22.85
N GLY A 138 6.52 22.11 -22.39
CA GLY A 138 5.37 22.63 -23.13
C GLY A 138 4.24 21.62 -23.31
N SER A 139 4.21 20.55 -22.50
CA SER A 139 3.22 19.51 -22.62
C SER A 139 1.89 19.91 -21.96
N SER A 140 0.78 19.60 -22.64
CA SER A 140 -0.59 19.73 -22.11
C SER A 140 -1.14 18.42 -21.54
N ALA A 141 -0.33 17.34 -21.52
CA ALA A 141 -0.76 16.04 -21.03
C ALA A 141 -1.28 16.10 -19.57
N PRO A 142 -2.29 15.30 -19.24
CA PRO A 142 -2.84 15.26 -17.91
C PRO A 142 -1.80 14.80 -16.87
N LEU A 143 -1.98 15.23 -15.60
CA LEU A 143 -1.19 14.79 -14.46
C LEU A 143 -2.07 13.99 -13.51
N ILE A 144 -1.64 12.78 -13.17
CA ILE A 144 -2.13 12.02 -12.02
C ILE A 144 -1.27 12.36 -10.81
N TYR A 145 -1.91 12.71 -9.70
CA TYR A 145 -1.27 12.78 -8.39
C TYR A 145 -1.59 11.50 -7.62
N GLU A 146 -0.59 10.61 -7.48
CA GLU A 146 -0.69 9.34 -6.76
C GLU A 146 -0.22 9.52 -5.31
N VAL A 147 -1.06 9.11 -4.36
CA VAL A 147 -0.83 9.27 -2.91
C VAL A 147 -0.90 7.92 -2.22
N LEU A 148 0.26 7.50 -1.70
CA LEU A 148 0.38 6.27 -0.91
C LEU A 148 0.57 6.56 0.57
N ASP A 149 1.02 7.78 0.89
CA ASP A 149 1.24 8.27 2.24
C ASP A 149 0.92 9.76 2.33
N ILE A 150 0.24 10.16 3.39
CA ILE A 150 0.03 11.59 3.67
C ILE A 150 1.30 12.15 4.31
N ASN A 151 1.83 13.21 3.70
CA ASN A 151 3.01 13.88 4.24
C ASN A 151 2.70 14.47 5.62
N GLN A 152 3.46 14.07 6.65
CA GLN A 152 3.29 14.56 8.01
C GLN A 152 3.24 16.08 8.11
N SER A 153 4.02 16.80 7.27
CA SER A 153 3.97 18.27 7.23
C SER A 153 2.59 18.81 6.89
N CYS A 154 1.78 18.06 6.16
CA CYS A 154 0.43 18.47 5.80
C CYS A 154 -0.59 18.26 6.96
N THR A 155 -0.29 17.34 7.88
CA THR A 155 -1.13 17.07 9.06
C THR A 155 -0.70 17.82 10.31
N GLU A 156 0.48 18.47 10.30
CA GLU A 156 0.93 19.31 11.40
C GLU A 156 -0.06 20.46 11.69
N PRO A 157 -0.30 20.78 12.96
CA PRO A 157 -1.08 21.95 13.33
C PRO A 157 -0.32 23.26 13.05
N GLY A 158 -1.04 24.38 13.02
CA GLY A 158 -0.47 25.71 12.87
C GLY A 158 -0.12 26.09 11.42
N TRP A 159 0.66 27.18 11.29
CA TRP A 159 0.92 27.84 10.00
C TRP A 159 1.74 26.98 9.03
N ARG A 160 2.65 26.13 9.55
CA ARG A 160 3.46 25.22 8.72
C ARG A 160 2.57 24.21 8.01
N GLY A 161 1.71 23.52 8.74
CA GLY A 161 0.75 22.59 8.12
C GLY A 161 -0.19 23.30 7.15
N ALA A 162 -0.67 24.50 7.51
CA ALA A 162 -1.52 25.31 6.62
C ALA A 162 -0.78 25.67 5.30
N PHE A 163 0.51 25.98 5.36
CA PHE A 163 1.33 26.27 4.19
C PHE A 163 1.49 25.04 3.28
N PHE A 164 1.83 23.85 3.85
CA PHE A 164 1.95 22.63 3.05
C PHE A 164 0.59 22.21 2.44
N ARG A 165 -0.51 22.31 3.19
CA ARG A 165 -1.87 22.10 2.65
C ARG A 165 -2.22 23.10 1.54
N TRP A 166 -1.77 24.34 1.64
CA TRP A 166 -1.95 25.34 0.57
C TRP A 166 -1.19 24.92 -0.70
N ILE A 167 0.06 24.46 -0.59
CA ILE A 167 0.83 23.94 -1.72
C ILE A 167 0.09 22.74 -2.33
N GLU A 168 -0.35 21.81 -1.51
CA GLU A 168 -1.03 20.60 -1.98
C GLU A 168 -2.35 20.93 -2.71
N ARG A 169 -3.12 21.89 -2.21
CA ARG A 169 -4.32 22.40 -2.93
C ARG A 169 -3.96 22.96 -4.31
N ARG A 170 -2.79 23.60 -4.46
CA ARG A 170 -2.32 24.11 -5.78
C ARG A 170 -1.95 22.97 -6.71
N VAL A 171 -1.30 21.94 -6.20
CA VAL A 171 -1.02 20.73 -6.97
C VAL A 171 -2.32 20.06 -7.42
N LEU A 172 -3.26 19.86 -6.50
CA LEU A 172 -4.57 19.27 -6.78
C LEU A 172 -5.37 20.06 -7.83
N ALA A 173 -5.30 21.39 -7.81
CA ALA A 173 -5.93 22.23 -8.82
C ALA A 173 -5.39 21.99 -10.24
N SER A 174 -4.13 21.56 -10.36
CA SER A 174 -3.45 21.28 -11.63
C SER A 174 -3.46 19.80 -12.02
N THR A 175 -4.08 18.96 -11.22
CA THR A 175 -4.16 17.50 -11.36
C THR A 175 -5.44 17.11 -12.10
N ALA A 176 -5.34 16.21 -13.05
CA ALA A 176 -6.49 15.66 -13.77
C ALA A 176 -7.25 14.62 -12.93
N LEU A 177 -6.49 13.79 -12.18
CA LEU A 177 -7.04 12.75 -11.32
C LEU A 177 -6.17 12.59 -10.08
N LEU A 178 -6.80 12.58 -8.91
CA LEU A 178 -6.20 12.14 -7.65
C LEU A 178 -6.35 10.62 -7.54
N VAL A 179 -5.25 9.92 -7.32
CA VAL A 179 -5.23 8.47 -7.10
C VAL A 179 -4.72 8.21 -5.69
N VAL A 180 -5.46 7.46 -4.89
CA VAL A 180 -5.12 7.17 -3.50
C VAL A 180 -5.03 5.66 -3.27
N SER A 181 -4.17 5.23 -2.35
CA SER A 181 -4.02 3.82 -2.00
C SER A 181 -4.93 3.36 -0.86
N SER A 182 -5.62 4.30 -0.22
CA SER A 182 -6.60 4.01 0.84
C SER A 182 -7.81 4.92 0.68
N PRO A 183 -9.04 4.40 0.85
CA PRO A 183 -10.25 5.23 0.82
C PRO A 183 -10.26 6.28 1.93
N TYR A 184 -9.61 5.99 3.07
CA TYR A 184 -9.53 6.91 4.21
C TYR A 184 -8.62 8.11 3.92
N PHE A 185 -7.64 8.01 3.05
CA PHE A 185 -6.92 9.17 2.54
C PHE A 185 -7.88 10.12 1.81
N ALA A 186 -8.76 9.56 0.96
CA ALA A 186 -9.73 10.38 0.25
C ALA A 186 -10.75 11.02 1.19
N THR A 187 -11.41 10.22 2.03
CA THR A 187 -12.53 10.69 2.87
C THR A 187 -12.07 11.59 4.01
N ASP A 188 -11.07 11.16 4.79
CA ASP A 188 -10.69 11.85 6.02
C ASP A 188 -9.74 13.02 5.76
N TYR A 189 -8.76 12.81 4.88
CA TYR A 189 -7.78 13.85 4.59
C TYR A 189 -8.21 14.76 3.44
N TYR A 190 -8.43 14.22 2.23
CA TYR A 190 -8.72 15.08 1.07
C TYR A 190 -10.10 15.73 1.13
N GLU A 191 -11.15 14.99 1.38
CA GLU A 191 -12.49 15.53 1.48
C GLU A 191 -12.72 16.21 2.84
N GLY A 192 -12.28 15.61 3.93
CA GLY A 192 -12.45 16.13 5.29
C GLY A 192 -11.60 17.36 5.56
N LEU A 193 -10.27 17.24 5.50
CA LEU A 193 -9.36 18.33 5.90
C LEU A 193 -9.05 19.32 4.77
N LEU A 194 -8.86 18.86 3.52
CA LEU A 194 -8.56 19.72 2.39
C LEU A 194 -9.81 20.27 1.68
N HIS A 195 -10.99 19.74 1.97
CA HIS A 195 -12.24 20.07 1.30
C HIS A 195 -12.20 19.84 -0.22
N TYR A 196 -11.48 18.79 -0.64
CA TYR A 196 -11.41 18.37 -2.03
C TYR A 196 -12.76 17.82 -2.48
N ARG A 197 -13.29 18.27 -3.60
CA ARG A 197 -14.64 17.91 -4.11
C ARG A 197 -14.60 17.40 -5.55
N ARG A 198 -13.41 17.11 -6.07
CA ARG A 198 -13.25 16.53 -7.41
C ARG A 198 -13.12 15.02 -7.30
N HIS A 199 -13.20 14.33 -8.43
CA HIS A 199 -13.07 12.89 -8.47
C HIS A 199 -11.70 12.41 -8.03
N TRP A 200 -11.68 11.30 -7.33
CA TRP A 200 -10.50 10.53 -7.00
C TRP A 200 -10.72 9.06 -7.38
N PHE A 201 -9.65 8.32 -7.50
CA PHE A 201 -9.66 6.90 -7.83
C PHE A 201 -8.91 6.11 -6.76
N LEU A 202 -9.49 4.99 -6.32
CA LEU A 202 -8.84 4.07 -5.39
C LEU A 202 -7.96 3.10 -6.17
N PHE A 203 -6.66 3.16 -5.91
CA PHE A 203 -5.69 2.22 -6.44
C PHE A 203 -4.85 1.65 -5.31
N GLU A 204 -5.38 0.64 -4.68
CA GLU A 204 -4.79 -0.02 -3.53
C GLU A 204 -3.44 -0.69 -3.86
N ASN A 205 -2.67 -1.03 -2.84
CA ASN A 205 -1.38 -1.71 -3.00
C ASN A 205 -1.54 -3.23 -3.10
N LYS A 206 -2.55 -3.69 -3.82
CA LYS A 206 -2.82 -5.10 -4.08
C LYS A 206 -1.65 -5.81 -4.76
N MET A 207 -1.66 -7.14 -4.69
CA MET A 207 -0.69 -7.97 -5.40
C MET A 207 -0.87 -7.83 -6.91
N PRO A 208 0.22 -7.72 -7.70
CA PRO A 208 0.10 -7.58 -9.14
C PRO A 208 -0.41 -8.87 -9.79
N LYS A 209 -1.24 -8.75 -10.83
CA LYS A 209 -1.73 -9.90 -11.62
C LYS A 209 -0.61 -10.81 -12.13
N SER A 210 0.55 -10.23 -12.43
CA SER A 210 1.71 -10.95 -12.96
C SER A 210 2.32 -11.97 -12.01
N ILE A 211 2.00 -11.90 -10.71
CA ILE A 211 2.46 -12.91 -9.74
C ILE A 211 1.70 -14.23 -9.88
N GLY A 212 0.58 -14.22 -10.60
CA GLY A 212 -0.29 -15.37 -10.80
C GLY A 212 -1.45 -15.45 -9.80
N PRO A 213 -2.18 -16.56 -9.81
CA PRO A 213 -3.25 -16.78 -8.85
C PRO A 213 -2.67 -16.99 -7.44
N PRO A 214 -3.44 -16.66 -6.38
CA PRO A 214 -3.04 -16.99 -5.02
C PRO A 214 -2.63 -18.47 -4.92
N PRO A 215 -1.53 -18.80 -4.22
CA PRO A 215 -1.11 -20.18 -4.08
C PRO A 215 -2.24 -20.97 -3.43
N LEU A 216 -2.59 -22.09 -4.07
CA LEU A 216 -3.53 -23.03 -3.46
C LEU A 216 -2.99 -23.37 -2.07
N ARG A 217 -3.81 -23.12 -1.07
CA ARG A 217 -3.43 -23.35 0.30
C ARG A 217 -3.05 -24.81 0.48
N GLN A 218 -1.76 -25.07 0.61
CA GLN A 218 -1.33 -26.29 1.25
C GLN A 218 -1.65 -26.12 2.74
N SER A 219 -2.89 -26.43 3.09
CA SER A 219 -3.21 -26.65 4.49
C SER A 219 -2.29 -27.79 4.91
N VAL A 220 -1.26 -27.47 5.70
CA VAL A 220 -0.61 -28.54 6.48
C VAL A 220 -1.75 -29.15 7.28
N PRO A 221 -2.09 -30.44 7.05
CA PRO A 221 -3.23 -31.03 7.71
C PRO A 221 -3.10 -30.83 9.23
N ILE A 222 -4.20 -30.45 9.90
CA ILE A 222 -4.30 -30.24 11.34
C ILE A 222 -3.60 -31.36 12.13
N ALA A 223 -3.77 -32.59 11.65
CA ALA A 223 -3.19 -33.80 12.24
C ALA A 223 -1.66 -33.84 12.26
N THR A 224 -0.96 -32.97 11.52
CA THR A 224 0.51 -32.97 11.44
C THR A 224 1.17 -31.82 12.18
N ARG A 225 0.39 -30.87 12.74
CA ARG A 225 0.94 -29.74 13.48
C ARG A 225 1.20 -30.16 14.93
N ASP A 226 2.44 -30.06 15.37
CA ASP A 226 2.82 -30.28 16.76
C ASP A 226 2.10 -29.24 17.65
N PRO A 227 1.25 -29.66 18.62
CA PRO A 227 0.57 -28.75 19.56
C PRO A 227 1.54 -27.90 20.39
N LYS A 228 2.79 -28.30 20.51
CA LYS A 228 3.86 -27.57 21.19
C LYS A 228 4.58 -26.57 20.28
N ARG A 229 4.22 -26.51 19.00
CA ARG A 229 4.84 -25.56 18.09
C ARG A 229 4.47 -24.12 18.47
N ARG A 230 5.47 -23.25 18.58
CA ARG A 230 5.31 -21.81 18.76
C ARG A 230 4.55 -21.18 17.58
N TRP A 231 3.76 -20.15 17.83
CA TRP A 231 3.20 -19.29 16.80
C TRP A 231 4.31 -18.44 16.19
N VAL A 232 4.43 -18.43 14.88
CA VAL A 232 5.41 -17.58 14.19
C VAL A 232 4.73 -16.31 13.71
N ILE A 233 5.10 -15.17 14.31
CA ILE A 233 4.60 -13.84 13.90
C ILE A 233 5.65 -13.17 13.04
N GLY A 234 5.25 -12.73 11.82
CA GLY A 234 6.12 -12.06 10.87
C GLY A 234 6.00 -10.54 10.92
N LEU A 235 7.13 -9.85 10.99
CA LEU A 235 7.26 -8.41 10.77
C LEU A 235 8.05 -8.18 9.48
N PHE A 236 7.41 -7.57 8.47
CA PHE A 236 7.95 -7.50 7.11
C PHE A 236 7.91 -6.08 6.55
N GLY A 237 8.93 -5.70 5.78
CA GLY A 237 8.99 -4.41 5.11
C GLY A 237 10.17 -3.55 5.53
N TYR A 238 9.98 -2.23 5.57
CA TYR A 238 10.98 -1.35 6.19
C TYR A 238 10.91 -1.45 7.71
N LEU A 239 12.08 -1.53 8.34
CA LEU A 239 12.20 -1.43 9.79
C LEU A 239 12.33 0.04 10.14
N ASP A 240 11.21 0.68 10.43
CA ASP A 240 11.09 2.12 10.70
C ASP A 240 10.16 2.43 11.88
N ASP A 241 9.46 1.42 12.40
CA ASP A 241 8.51 1.52 13.51
C ASP A 241 9.11 0.89 14.78
N GLU A 242 9.71 1.75 15.60
CA GLU A 242 10.35 1.35 16.86
C GLU A 242 9.31 0.83 17.87
N GLU A 243 8.10 1.39 17.89
CA GLU A 243 7.02 0.96 18.80
C GLU A 243 6.54 -0.45 18.48
N SER A 244 6.31 -0.78 17.20
CA SER A 244 6.03 -2.16 16.78
C SER A 244 7.12 -3.13 17.24
N TRP A 245 8.39 -2.74 17.11
CA TRP A 245 9.47 -3.59 17.57
C TRP A 245 9.45 -3.79 19.10
N GLN A 246 9.25 -2.73 19.88
CA GLN A 246 9.20 -2.82 21.34
C GLN A 246 8.06 -3.73 21.82
N ILE A 247 6.89 -3.64 21.20
CA ILE A 247 5.74 -4.52 21.49
C ILE A 247 6.07 -5.98 21.19
N LEU A 248 6.61 -6.26 20.00
CA LEU A 248 6.96 -7.63 19.59
C LEU A 248 8.10 -8.23 20.45
N ARG A 249 9.08 -7.42 20.81
CA ARG A 249 10.12 -7.81 21.75
C ARG A 249 9.52 -8.17 23.12
N GLY A 250 8.66 -7.30 23.66
CA GLY A 250 7.97 -7.57 24.94
C GLY A 250 7.13 -8.84 24.89
N LEU A 251 6.46 -9.11 23.77
CA LEU A 251 5.73 -10.35 23.54
C LEU A 251 6.67 -11.57 23.55
N ALA A 252 7.82 -11.50 22.86
CA ALA A 252 8.82 -12.57 22.82
C ALA A 252 9.39 -12.87 24.21
N GLU A 253 9.64 -11.84 25.03
CA GLU A 253 10.11 -11.97 26.41
C GLU A 253 9.03 -12.57 27.34
N ALA A 254 7.78 -12.18 27.17
CA ALA A 254 6.66 -12.64 28.02
C ALA A 254 6.21 -14.08 27.71
N LEU A 255 6.37 -14.55 26.48
CA LEU A 255 5.86 -15.85 26.02
C LEU A 255 6.91 -16.62 25.19
N PRO A 256 8.11 -16.89 25.73
CA PRO A 256 9.21 -17.49 24.97
C PRO A 256 8.88 -18.88 24.42
N ASP A 257 8.01 -19.65 25.11
CA ASP A 257 7.62 -20.99 24.69
C ASP A 257 6.42 -21.02 23.73
N LYS A 258 5.70 -19.90 23.55
CA LYS A 258 4.49 -19.83 22.72
C LYS A 258 4.65 -19.11 21.42
N VAL A 259 5.62 -18.18 21.32
CA VAL A 259 5.78 -17.31 20.15
C VAL A 259 7.22 -17.32 19.64
N THR A 260 7.36 -17.20 18.34
CA THR A 260 8.61 -16.86 17.64
C THR A 260 8.34 -15.62 16.80
N ILE A 261 9.21 -14.63 16.88
CA ILE A 261 9.15 -13.44 16.03
C ILE A 261 10.14 -13.60 14.88
N TYR A 262 9.63 -13.54 13.65
CA TYR A 262 10.44 -13.60 12.43
C TYR A 262 10.42 -12.28 11.71
N VAL A 263 11.57 -11.62 11.62
CA VAL A 263 11.70 -10.30 11.02
C VAL A 263 12.44 -10.38 9.68
N ARG A 264 11.85 -9.81 8.63
CA ARG A 264 12.48 -9.64 7.31
C ARG A 264 12.26 -8.22 6.81
N GLY A 265 13.35 -7.51 6.54
CA GLY A 265 13.22 -6.15 6.06
C GLY A 265 14.52 -5.39 6.03
N ALA A 266 14.47 -4.23 5.38
CA ALA A 266 15.59 -3.30 5.33
C ALA A 266 15.46 -2.24 6.43
N PRO A 267 16.57 -1.86 7.11
CA PRO A 267 16.53 -0.78 8.08
C PRO A 267 16.21 0.56 7.40
N TYR A 268 15.42 1.37 8.10
CA TYR A 268 15.15 2.74 7.71
C TYR A 268 15.82 3.73 8.69
N THR A 269 15.96 4.98 8.30
CA THR A 269 16.89 5.95 8.91
C THR A 269 16.74 6.24 10.39
N ASN A 270 15.56 5.99 10.95
CA ASN A 270 15.28 6.32 12.36
C ASN A 270 15.18 5.08 13.26
N PHE A 271 15.44 3.89 12.71
CA PHE A 271 15.38 2.64 13.47
C PHE A 271 16.73 2.31 14.11
N ASP A 272 16.74 2.03 15.42
CA ASP A 272 17.94 1.65 16.13
C ASP A 272 18.35 0.22 15.84
N MET A 273 19.03 0.03 14.70
CA MET A 273 19.54 -1.29 14.31
C MET A 273 20.51 -1.91 15.32
N GLY A 274 21.27 -1.10 16.05
CA GLY A 274 22.22 -1.60 17.06
C GLY A 274 21.49 -2.30 18.20
N ARG A 275 20.49 -1.63 18.75
CA ARG A 275 19.62 -2.18 19.80
C ARG A 275 18.80 -3.38 19.30
N PHE A 276 18.22 -3.28 18.09
CA PHE A 276 17.48 -4.37 17.47
C PHE A 276 18.31 -5.65 17.33
N LEU A 277 19.55 -5.55 16.80
CA LEU A 277 20.42 -6.72 16.63
C LEU A 277 20.88 -7.30 17.98
N ALA A 278 21.11 -6.48 19.00
CA ALA A 278 21.39 -6.96 20.34
C ALA A 278 20.21 -7.72 20.95
N ASP A 279 18.95 -7.27 20.70
CA ASP A 279 17.76 -8.00 21.12
C ASP A 279 17.61 -9.34 20.36
N VAL A 280 17.88 -9.37 19.06
CA VAL A 280 17.87 -10.60 18.24
C VAL A 280 18.90 -11.61 18.74
N GLU A 281 20.10 -11.17 19.12
CA GLU A 281 21.13 -12.05 19.67
C GLU A 281 20.77 -12.61 21.06
N ARG A 282 20.08 -11.82 21.88
CA ARG A 282 19.71 -12.16 23.25
C ARG A 282 18.49 -13.09 23.33
N LEU A 283 17.55 -12.98 22.40
CA LEU A 283 16.27 -13.68 22.44
C LEU A 283 16.25 -14.89 21.48
N GLU A 284 16.28 -16.09 22.03
CA GLU A 284 16.30 -17.35 21.25
C GLU A 284 15.07 -17.55 20.34
N ASN A 285 13.95 -16.90 20.67
CA ASN A 285 12.69 -16.96 19.92
C ASN A 285 12.48 -15.77 18.98
N VAL A 286 13.56 -15.04 18.67
CA VAL A 286 13.56 -13.96 17.68
C VAL A 286 14.57 -14.27 16.59
N SER A 287 14.22 -14.04 15.34
CA SER A 287 15.12 -14.22 14.21
C SER A 287 14.98 -13.08 13.19
N TYR A 288 16.12 -12.62 12.68
CA TYR A 288 16.20 -11.63 11.63
C TYR A 288 16.92 -12.19 10.41
N GLY A 289 16.20 -12.28 9.30
CA GLY A 289 16.74 -12.81 8.05
C GLY A 289 17.19 -11.73 7.06
N GLY A 290 17.31 -10.47 7.49
CA GLY A 290 17.73 -9.37 6.62
C GLY A 290 16.67 -8.93 5.59
N PRO A 291 17.04 -8.04 4.67
CA PRO A 291 16.19 -7.65 3.54
C PRO A 291 15.85 -8.83 2.64
N TYR A 292 14.76 -8.72 1.89
CA TYR A 292 14.35 -9.71 0.91
C TYR A 292 13.98 -9.06 -0.42
N ARG A 293 14.04 -9.83 -1.48
CA ARG A 293 13.65 -9.39 -2.83
C ARG A 293 12.17 -9.70 -3.06
N ASN A 294 11.44 -8.70 -3.47
CA ASN A 294 10.04 -8.83 -3.87
C ASN A 294 9.98 -8.57 -5.40
N PRO A 295 9.45 -9.50 -6.23
CA PRO A 295 8.60 -10.65 -5.85
C PRO A 295 9.34 -11.97 -5.57
N GLU A 296 10.65 -12.12 -5.78
CA GLU A 296 11.34 -13.41 -5.90
C GLU A 296 11.33 -14.22 -4.58
N GLU A 297 11.44 -13.57 -3.43
CA GLU A 297 11.55 -14.23 -2.11
C GLU A 297 10.26 -14.13 -1.28
N ILE A 298 9.26 -13.37 -1.75
CA ILE A 298 8.06 -13.08 -0.95
C ILE A 298 7.29 -14.34 -0.54
N ALA A 299 7.19 -15.33 -1.41
CA ALA A 299 6.52 -16.61 -1.11
C ALA A 299 7.21 -17.36 0.02
N GLN A 300 8.56 -17.36 0.05
CA GLN A 300 9.34 -17.98 1.13
C GLN A 300 9.14 -17.22 2.46
N VAL A 301 9.15 -15.88 2.41
CA VAL A 301 8.99 -15.02 3.58
C VAL A 301 7.64 -15.24 4.25
N TYR A 302 6.55 -15.17 3.48
CA TYR A 302 5.20 -15.40 4.01
C TYR A 302 4.93 -16.88 4.33
N GLY A 303 5.59 -17.81 3.63
CA GLY A 303 5.53 -19.25 3.92
C GLY A 303 6.10 -19.62 5.29
N ALA A 304 7.03 -18.84 5.82
CA ALA A 304 7.72 -19.12 7.07
C ALA A 304 6.90 -18.73 8.33
N VAL A 305 5.77 -18.02 8.20
CA VAL A 305 5.02 -17.49 9.33
C VAL A 305 3.59 -18.00 9.39
N ASP A 306 3.00 -17.90 10.56
CA ASP A 306 1.60 -18.21 10.80
C ASP A 306 0.74 -16.93 10.73
N ILE A 307 1.19 -15.85 11.34
CA ILE A 307 0.45 -14.59 11.50
C ILE A 307 1.35 -13.45 11.05
N VAL A 308 0.77 -12.44 10.41
CA VAL A 308 1.49 -11.26 9.95
C VAL A 308 1.15 -10.06 10.84
N TRP A 309 2.16 -9.38 11.35
CA TRP A 309 2.03 -8.10 12.03
C TRP A 309 1.81 -7.00 11.01
N SER A 310 0.71 -6.27 11.10
CA SER A 310 0.34 -5.21 10.16
C SER A 310 -0.17 -3.97 10.90
N MET A 311 0.55 -3.58 11.93
CA MET A 311 0.32 -2.33 12.68
C MET A 311 1.43 -1.34 12.34
N ASP A 312 1.12 -0.06 12.40
CA ASP A 312 2.05 1.06 12.18
C ASP A 312 1.74 2.15 13.21
N PHE A 313 2.75 2.52 13.99
CA PHE A 313 2.67 3.53 15.04
C PHE A 313 3.46 4.80 14.72
N ASN A 314 4.07 4.90 13.53
CA ASN A 314 4.90 6.05 13.14
C ASN A 314 4.15 7.39 13.13
N SER A 315 2.85 7.36 12.84
CA SER A 315 2.01 8.56 12.72
C SER A 315 0.57 8.26 13.17
N PRO A 316 0.33 7.90 14.44
CA PRO A 316 -0.92 7.30 14.93
C PRO A 316 -2.15 8.22 14.77
N ASN A 317 -1.96 9.53 14.75
CA ASN A 317 -3.04 10.51 14.60
C ASN A 317 -3.25 10.96 13.14
N SER A 318 -2.57 10.36 12.19
CA SER A 318 -2.64 10.74 10.77
C SER A 318 -2.41 9.54 9.85
N ASN A 319 -1.25 9.43 9.21
CA ASN A 319 -0.98 8.44 8.17
C ASN A 319 -1.24 6.99 8.63
N SER A 320 -0.72 6.60 9.78
CA SER A 320 -0.88 5.23 10.32
C SER A 320 -2.34 4.85 10.59
N LYS A 321 -3.19 5.84 10.89
CA LYS A 321 -4.62 5.63 11.07
C LYS A 321 -5.33 5.28 9.77
N TRP A 322 -4.89 5.85 8.66
CA TRP A 322 -5.56 5.79 7.35
C TRP A 322 -4.91 4.82 6.36
N LEU A 323 -3.66 4.45 6.61
CA LEU A 323 -2.87 3.61 5.73
C LEU A 323 -3.43 2.19 5.65
N LEU A 324 -3.52 1.64 4.43
CA LEU A 324 -3.66 0.22 4.18
C LEU A 324 -2.28 -0.33 3.81
N THR A 325 -1.70 -1.13 4.70
CA THR A 325 -0.33 -1.63 4.56
C THR A 325 -0.20 -2.63 3.42
N ASN A 326 0.98 -2.74 2.82
CA ASN A 326 1.27 -3.81 1.84
C ASN A 326 1.08 -5.19 2.48
N GLY A 327 1.48 -5.34 3.75
CA GLY A 327 1.37 -6.57 4.52
C GLY A 327 -0.05 -7.12 4.61
N LEU A 328 -1.07 -6.27 4.58
CA LEU A 328 -2.48 -6.68 4.55
C LEU A 328 -2.80 -7.50 3.28
N TYR A 329 -2.44 -6.97 2.11
CA TYR A 329 -2.73 -7.60 0.81
C TYR A 329 -1.82 -8.80 0.54
N GLU A 330 -0.55 -8.68 0.89
CA GLU A 330 0.43 -9.74 0.74
C GLU A 330 0.09 -10.93 1.64
N ALA A 331 -0.28 -10.69 2.90
CA ALA A 331 -0.73 -11.73 3.83
C ALA A 331 -2.01 -12.43 3.31
N ALA A 332 -3.00 -11.66 2.84
CA ALA A 332 -4.22 -12.21 2.26
C ALA A 332 -3.93 -13.11 1.06
N TYR A 333 -3.05 -12.66 0.16
CA TYR A 333 -2.62 -13.44 -1.01
C TYR A 333 -1.99 -14.78 -0.62
N PHE A 334 -1.16 -14.81 0.43
CA PHE A 334 -0.52 -16.03 0.93
C PHE A 334 -1.35 -16.80 1.98
N GLY A 335 -2.61 -16.41 2.19
CA GLY A 335 -3.53 -17.08 3.11
C GLY A 335 -3.08 -17.00 4.57
N LYS A 336 -2.44 -15.90 4.98
CA LYS A 336 -1.95 -15.67 6.34
C LYS A 336 -2.84 -14.67 7.08
N PRO A 337 -3.44 -15.04 8.21
CA PRO A 337 -4.17 -14.10 9.06
C PRO A 337 -3.27 -12.96 9.54
N VAL A 338 -3.87 -11.80 9.75
CA VAL A 338 -3.18 -10.55 10.10
C VAL A 338 -3.56 -10.10 11.51
N LEU A 339 -2.61 -9.55 12.25
CA LEU A 339 -2.85 -8.75 13.44
C LEU A 339 -2.84 -7.26 13.07
N GLY A 340 -3.94 -6.57 13.32
CA GLY A 340 -4.12 -5.15 13.07
C GLY A 340 -4.61 -4.40 14.29
N LEU A 341 -4.45 -3.08 14.30
CA LEU A 341 -4.99 -2.21 15.35
C LEU A 341 -6.42 -1.81 14.98
N ARG A 342 -7.40 -2.06 15.85
CA ARG A 342 -8.84 -1.84 15.60
C ARG A 342 -9.18 -0.43 15.17
N SER A 343 -8.53 0.57 15.76
CA SER A 343 -8.76 2.00 15.48
C SER A 343 -8.20 2.49 14.15
N THR A 344 -7.66 1.61 13.29
CA THR A 344 -7.03 1.96 12.01
C THR A 344 -7.82 1.43 10.81
N ALA A 345 -7.48 1.93 9.62
CA ALA A 345 -8.02 1.44 8.35
C ALA A 345 -7.77 -0.08 8.17
N VAL A 346 -6.59 -0.57 8.57
CA VAL A 346 -6.28 -2.00 8.54
C VAL A 346 -7.26 -2.78 9.43
N GLY A 347 -7.51 -2.31 10.65
CA GLY A 347 -8.46 -2.96 11.57
C GLY A 347 -9.87 -3.06 10.97
N GLN A 348 -10.36 -1.99 10.37
CA GLN A 348 -11.69 -1.97 9.75
C GLN A 348 -11.78 -2.94 8.55
N VAL A 349 -10.73 -3.03 7.73
CA VAL A 349 -10.69 -4.01 6.64
C VAL A 349 -10.66 -5.42 7.18
N LEU A 350 -9.85 -5.71 8.20
CA LEU A 350 -9.79 -7.04 8.81
C LEU A 350 -11.14 -7.48 9.39
N GLU A 351 -11.88 -6.57 10.03
CA GLU A 351 -13.23 -6.84 10.53
C GLU A 351 -14.21 -7.13 9.39
N SER A 352 -14.15 -6.36 8.30
CA SER A 352 -15.02 -6.57 7.14
C SER A 352 -14.73 -7.87 6.39
N TRP A 353 -13.46 -8.28 6.35
CA TRP A 353 -13.03 -9.51 5.67
C TRP A 353 -13.15 -10.76 6.56
N GLY A 354 -13.22 -10.60 7.88
CA GLY A 354 -13.12 -11.72 8.82
C GLY A 354 -11.76 -12.44 8.77
N SER A 355 -10.72 -11.80 8.24
CA SER A 355 -9.47 -12.46 7.81
C SER A 355 -8.30 -12.31 8.79
N GLY A 356 -8.53 -11.78 9.98
CA GLY A 356 -7.49 -11.51 10.96
C GLY A 356 -8.07 -11.18 12.32
N TRP A 357 -7.25 -10.59 13.16
CA TRP A 357 -7.66 -10.14 14.50
C TRP A 357 -7.28 -8.67 14.70
N CYS A 358 -8.19 -7.96 15.33
CA CYS A 358 -8.02 -6.57 15.73
C CYS A 358 -7.75 -6.47 17.20
N LEU A 359 -6.64 -5.84 17.56
CA LEU A 359 -6.29 -5.55 18.94
C LEU A 359 -6.67 -4.12 19.30
N ASP A 360 -6.99 -3.92 20.59
CA ASP A 360 -7.25 -2.61 21.17
C ASP A 360 -6.02 -2.08 21.92
N GLN A 361 -5.95 -0.79 22.15
CA GLN A 361 -4.95 -0.17 23.01
C GLN A 361 -5.24 -0.52 24.51
N PRO A 362 -4.22 -0.75 25.33
CA PRO A 362 -2.79 -0.81 25.01
C PRO A 362 -2.40 -2.15 24.37
N VAL A 363 -1.71 -2.07 23.21
CA VAL A 363 -1.42 -3.25 22.37
C VAL A 363 -0.44 -4.21 23.05
N GLU A 364 0.47 -3.71 23.88
CA GLU A 364 1.49 -4.50 24.59
C GLU A 364 0.86 -5.61 25.46
N THR A 365 -0.22 -5.30 26.15
CA THR A 365 -0.94 -6.27 26.97
C THR A 365 -1.93 -7.09 26.14
N ALA A 366 -2.62 -6.42 25.22
CA ALA A 366 -3.63 -7.07 24.37
C ALA A 366 -3.04 -8.19 23.52
N VAL A 367 -1.85 -8.01 22.95
CA VAL A 367 -1.19 -9.05 22.13
C VAL A 367 -0.72 -10.24 22.95
N ILE A 368 -0.24 -10.01 24.18
CA ILE A 368 0.19 -11.08 25.09
C ILE A 368 -1.03 -11.94 25.47
N ASP A 369 -2.13 -11.30 25.85
CA ASP A 369 -3.36 -12.02 26.24
C ASP A 369 -3.98 -12.75 25.06
N PHE A 370 -3.97 -12.13 23.87
CA PHE A 370 -4.41 -12.76 22.62
C PHE A 370 -3.62 -14.05 22.33
N ILE A 371 -2.28 -14.00 22.34
CA ILE A 371 -1.44 -15.18 22.05
C ILE A 371 -1.58 -16.27 23.14
N ARG A 372 -1.79 -15.90 24.40
CA ARG A 372 -2.06 -16.86 25.47
C ARG A 372 -3.30 -17.69 25.21
N GLN A 373 -4.34 -17.07 24.64
CA GLN A 373 -5.66 -17.65 24.43
C GLN A 373 -5.84 -18.25 23.04
N LEU A 374 -4.98 -17.91 22.08
CA LEU A 374 -5.08 -18.36 20.69
C LEU A 374 -4.99 -19.89 20.59
N THR A 375 -6.04 -20.51 20.06
CA THR A 375 -6.09 -21.96 19.78
C THR A 375 -5.86 -22.26 18.32
N LEU A 376 -5.50 -23.49 18.02
CA LEU A 376 -5.35 -23.95 16.64
C LEU A 376 -6.67 -23.87 15.87
N GLU A 377 -7.78 -24.21 16.52
CA GLU A 377 -9.12 -24.13 15.91
C GLU A 377 -9.47 -22.69 15.49
N GLN A 378 -9.22 -21.71 16.37
CA GLN A 378 -9.44 -20.28 16.06
C GLN A 378 -8.57 -19.83 14.88
N TYR A 379 -7.31 -20.27 14.84
CA TYR A 379 -6.41 -19.95 13.75
C TYR A 379 -6.89 -20.52 12.43
N GLU A 380 -7.30 -21.79 12.42
CA GLU A 380 -7.79 -22.47 11.22
C GLU A 380 -9.09 -21.88 10.71
N ALA A 381 -10.02 -21.54 11.58
CA ALA A 381 -11.25 -20.84 11.22
C ALA A 381 -10.94 -19.52 10.50
N ARG A 382 -9.98 -18.73 10.99
CA ARG A 382 -9.55 -17.49 10.31
C ARG A 382 -8.95 -17.74 8.94
N CYS A 383 -8.15 -18.77 8.86
CA CYS A 383 -7.57 -19.15 7.59
C CYS A 383 -8.62 -19.63 6.57
N GLU A 384 -9.68 -20.34 7.01
CA GLU A 384 -10.78 -20.75 6.13
C GLU A 384 -11.60 -19.54 5.65
N GLU A 385 -11.87 -18.58 6.55
CA GLU A 385 -12.54 -17.33 6.17
C GLU A 385 -11.73 -16.58 5.11
N LEU A 386 -10.41 -16.46 5.32
CA LEU A 386 -9.50 -15.83 4.36
C LEU A 386 -9.50 -16.55 3.01
N ALA A 387 -9.56 -17.90 3.00
CA ALA A 387 -9.60 -18.68 1.78
C ALA A 387 -10.92 -18.54 0.97
N ARG A 388 -12.00 -18.05 1.59
CA ARG A 388 -13.29 -17.78 0.94
C ARG A 388 -13.37 -16.39 0.33
N LEU A 389 -12.42 -15.51 0.62
CA LEU A 389 -12.39 -14.17 0.07
C LEU A 389 -12.17 -14.19 -1.45
N SER A 390 -12.83 -13.27 -2.16
CA SER A 390 -12.55 -13.05 -3.57
C SER A 390 -11.11 -12.55 -3.74
N PRO A 391 -10.31 -13.13 -4.64
CA PRO A 391 -8.98 -12.63 -4.96
C PRO A 391 -8.94 -11.15 -5.37
N ASP A 392 -10.01 -10.60 -5.94
CA ASP A 392 -10.12 -9.19 -6.33
C ASP A 392 -9.98 -8.21 -5.16
N LEU A 393 -10.11 -8.69 -3.91
CA LEU A 393 -9.89 -7.87 -2.73
C LEU A 393 -8.40 -7.58 -2.49
N PHE A 394 -7.50 -8.48 -2.91
CA PHE A 394 -6.07 -8.40 -2.62
C PHE A 394 -5.17 -8.64 -3.85
N VAL A 395 -5.74 -8.96 -5.00
CA VAL A 395 -5.08 -9.01 -6.31
C VAL A 395 -5.65 -7.91 -7.19
N GLU A 396 -4.79 -7.21 -7.89
CA GLU A 396 -5.10 -6.18 -8.86
C GLU A 396 -6.07 -6.70 -9.95
N THR A 397 -6.98 -5.86 -10.41
CA THR A 397 -7.96 -6.19 -11.45
C THR A 397 -7.70 -5.41 -12.75
N ASP A 398 -8.42 -4.33 -12.98
CA ASP A 398 -8.38 -3.52 -14.21
C ASP A 398 -8.17 -2.02 -13.90
N GLU A 399 -7.54 -1.72 -12.74
CA GLU A 399 -7.43 -0.37 -12.22
C GLU A 399 -6.75 0.60 -13.21
N ILE A 400 -5.70 0.16 -13.91
CA ILE A 400 -4.97 1.01 -14.87
C ILE A 400 -5.82 1.32 -16.10
N GLU A 401 -6.52 0.32 -16.63
CA GLU A 401 -7.44 0.47 -17.74
C GLU A 401 -8.56 1.46 -17.37
N ARG A 402 -9.12 1.34 -16.17
CA ARG A 402 -10.15 2.25 -15.66
C ARG A 402 -9.64 3.67 -15.46
N ILE A 403 -8.44 3.85 -14.88
CA ILE A 403 -7.80 5.16 -14.78
C ILE A 403 -7.65 5.80 -16.17
N TRP A 404 -7.23 5.02 -17.17
CA TRP A 404 -7.05 5.52 -18.52
C TRP A 404 -8.38 5.95 -19.16
N LEU A 405 -9.45 5.16 -18.98
CA LEU A 405 -10.79 5.47 -19.46
C LEU A 405 -11.36 6.75 -18.82
N ILE A 406 -11.17 6.92 -17.50
CA ILE A 406 -11.56 8.15 -16.79
C ILE A 406 -10.86 9.38 -17.38
N LEU A 407 -9.56 9.31 -17.62
CA LEU A 407 -8.78 10.41 -18.21
C LEU A 407 -9.22 10.77 -19.62
N ARG A 408 -9.74 9.81 -20.38
CA ARG A 408 -10.28 10.01 -21.74
C ARG A 408 -11.74 10.44 -21.77
N GLY A 409 -12.40 10.56 -20.61
CA GLY A 409 -13.83 10.87 -20.50
C GLY A 409 -14.75 9.79 -21.07
N GLN A 410 -14.26 8.58 -21.25
CA GLN A 410 -14.99 7.43 -21.83
C GLN A 410 -15.70 6.61 -20.76
N GLU A 411 -15.26 6.67 -19.51
CA GLU A 411 -16.00 6.15 -18.36
C GLU A 411 -16.80 7.31 -17.76
N ALA A 412 -18.14 7.15 -17.74
CA ALA A 412 -18.96 8.08 -16.98
C ALA A 412 -18.46 8.03 -15.54
N ARG A 413 -18.27 9.20 -14.94
CA ARG A 413 -17.79 9.42 -13.57
C ARG A 413 -18.66 8.66 -12.57
N ARG A 414 -18.50 7.34 -12.50
CA ARG A 414 -19.27 6.45 -11.63
C ARG A 414 -18.49 6.13 -10.38
N GLU A 415 -19.14 6.53 -9.32
CA GLU A 415 -19.18 5.96 -7.98
C GLU A 415 -17.83 5.78 -7.27
N THR A 416 -17.58 6.75 -6.40
CA THR A 416 -16.97 6.49 -5.10
C THR A 416 -17.54 5.19 -4.58
N PRO A 417 -16.73 4.16 -4.29
CA PRO A 417 -17.21 3.05 -3.49
C PRO A 417 -17.86 3.67 -2.25
N ALA A 418 -19.12 3.38 -1.98
CA ALA A 418 -19.74 3.81 -0.75
C ALA A 418 -18.81 3.36 0.37
N ALA A 419 -18.30 4.32 1.14
CA ALA A 419 -17.64 4.00 2.40
C ALA A 419 -18.59 3.06 3.15
N PRO A 420 -18.08 1.99 3.79
CA PRO A 420 -18.94 1.10 4.55
C PRO A 420 -19.86 1.95 5.42
N GLN A 421 -21.16 1.84 5.24
CA GLN A 421 -22.17 2.72 5.86
C GLN A 421 -22.21 2.68 7.40
N GLN A 422 -21.26 1.98 8.02
CA GLN A 422 -21.19 1.81 9.49
C GLN A 422 -20.35 2.87 10.23
N LEU A 423 -19.79 3.87 9.53
CA LEU A 423 -18.91 4.88 10.16
C LEU A 423 -19.62 6.17 10.62
N GLN A 424 -20.95 6.29 10.48
CA GLN A 424 -21.69 7.49 10.93
C GLN A 424 -22.36 7.34 12.31
N ALA A 425 -22.15 6.24 13.02
CA ALA A 425 -22.81 5.99 14.31
C ALA A 425 -21.82 5.55 15.41
N MET A 426 -20.71 6.32 15.60
CA MET A 426 -19.94 6.33 16.87
C MET A 426 -19.30 7.70 17.07
#